data_a53fae92405ea8649928b261c45a2368
#
_entry.id   a53fae92405ea8649928b261c45a2368
#
_cell.length_a   1.000
_cell.length_b   1.000
_cell.length_c   1.000
_cell.angle_alpha   90.00
_cell.angle_beta   90.00
_cell.angle_gamma   90.00
#
_symmetry.space_group_name_H-M   'P 1'
#
loop_
_entity.id
_entity.type
_entity.pdbx_description
1 polymer ?
#
loop_
_entity_poly.entity_id
_entity_poly.type
_entity_poly.pdbx_seq_one_letter_code
_entity_poly.pdbx_strand_id
1 'polypeptide(L)'
;MYKLKSIKLYFFSILKLFFLDLRNFYFKSNFYNKKLITFTPERIFYNPSTYLSSSLSAFRNDFYKITDTAPELLWKTKIKNKQEFENLHSFLWLSQLDRKNSKIITKNIIKSWIENFFNFDPQTWEMETTARRIIAWSSNFDLTLENSEKTYKEKFFLSLVKQSNFILKNLKSLVYIPSKIICCSAIILSGMMFRENEVNFKTGIRELEKIIKSCFDENGFPKSRNPEEVFICIKYLILVREW
;
A
#
# COMPACT_ATOMS: atom_id res chain seq x y z
N MET A 1 -9.79 -6.66 44.40
CA MET A 1 -10.22 -7.10 43.06
C MET A 1 -9.64 -6.24 41.91
N TYR A 2 -9.55 -4.89 42.01
CA TYR A 2 -9.02 -3.99 40.98
C TYR A 2 -7.51 -4.18 40.72
N LYS A 3 -6.67 -4.39 41.75
CA LYS A 3 -5.22 -4.60 41.58
C LYS A 3 -4.88 -5.84 40.73
N LEU A 4 -5.62 -6.94 40.89
CA LEU A 4 -5.41 -8.17 40.12
C LEU A 4 -5.78 -7.99 38.62
N LYS A 5 -6.83 -7.21 38.32
CA LYS A 5 -7.22 -6.88 36.93
C LYS A 5 -6.15 -6.01 36.24
N SER A 6 -5.59 -5.03 36.97
CA SER A 6 -4.54 -4.16 36.41
C SER A 6 -3.24 -4.92 36.13
N ILE A 7 -2.85 -5.85 37.00
CA ILE A 7 -1.66 -6.70 36.80
C ILE A 7 -1.85 -7.62 35.57
N LYS A 8 -3.06 -8.22 35.41
CA LYS A 8 -3.37 -9.02 34.22
C LYS A 8 -3.29 -8.19 32.94
N LEU A 9 -3.87 -7.00 32.92
CA LEU A 9 -3.82 -6.10 31.76
C LEU A 9 -2.38 -5.69 31.41
N TYR A 10 -1.57 -5.39 32.43
CA TYR A 10 -0.16 -5.07 32.26
C TYR A 10 0.62 -6.25 31.66
N PHE A 11 0.42 -7.45 32.18
CA PHE A 11 1.04 -8.66 31.67
C PHE A 11 0.64 -8.96 30.22
N PHE A 12 -0.65 -8.84 29.88
CA PHE A 12 -1.12 -8.98 28.51
C PHE A 12 -0.53 -7.92 27.55
N SER A 13 -0.34 -6.69 28.04
CA SER A 13 0.29 -5.63 27.26
C SER A 13 1.75 -5.95 26.96
N ILE A 14 2.51 -6.43 27.93
CA ILE A 14 3.91 -6.86 27.75
C ILE A 14 3.98 -8.03 26.75
N LEU A 15 3.15 -9.05 26.93
CA LEU A 15 3.09 -10.18 26.00
C LEU A 15 2.76 -9.71 24.57
N LYS A 16 1.81 -8.80 24.41
CA LYS A 16 1.48 -8.24 23.09
C LYS A 16 2.66 -7.52 22.45
N LEU A 17 3.39 -6.71 23.21
CA LEU A 17 4.60 -6.03 22.72
C LEU A 17 5.67 -7.05 22.32
N PHE A 18 5.92 -8.05 23.13
CA PHE A 18 6.87 -9.12 22.83
C PHE A 18 6.51 -9.86 21.53
N PHE A 19 5.24 -10.23 21.34
CA PHE A 19 4.81 -10.86 20.08
C PHE A 19 4.90 -9.92 18.87
N LEU A 20 4.69 -8.61 19.05
CA LEU A 20 4.88 -7.62 18.00
C LEU A 20 6.36 -7.53 17.60
N ASP A 21 7.27 -7.53 18.55
CA ASP A 21 8.72 -7.49 18.29
C ASP A 21 9.21 -8.77 17.62
N LEU A 22 8.76 -9.94 18.08
CA LEU A 22 9.03 -11.23 17.41
C LEU A 22 8.52 -11.24 15.96
N ARG A 23 7.33 -10.74 15.72
CA ARG A 23 6.76 -10.62 14.39
C ARG A 23 7.60 -9.68 13.51
N ASN A 24 7.98 -8.53 14.03
CA ASN A 24 8.81 -7.58 13.31
C ASN A 24 10.20 -8.15 13.00
N PHE A 25 10.80 -8.88 13.94
CA PHE A 25 12.05 -9.60 13.72
C PHE A 25 11.91 -10.64 12.60
N TYR A 26 10.85 -11.46 12.65
CA TYR A 26 10.54 -12.43 11.59
C TYR A 26 10.36 -11.75 10.22
N PHE A 27 9.59 -10.64 10.15
CA PHE A 27 9.35 -9.91 8.91
C PHE A 27 10.62 -9.26 8.33
N LYS A 28 11.56 -8.84 9.18
CA LYS A 28 12.87 -8.33 8.74
C LYS A 28 13.81 -9.44 8.24
N SER A 29 13.54 -10.71 8.52
CA SER A 29 14.40 -11.81 8.14
C SER A 29 14.48 -11.97 6.61
N ASN A 30 15.66 -12.39 6.12
CA ASN A 30 15.84 -12.70 4.70
C ASN A 30 14.91 -13.84 4.23
N PHE A 31 14.61 -14.77 5.13
CA PHE A 31 13.70 -15.88 4.84
C PHE A 31 12.30 -15.35 4.50
N TYR A 32 11.73 -14.47 5.34
CA TYR A 32 10.41 -13.89 5.09
C TYR A 32 10.42 -13.06 3.81
N ASN A 33 11.43 -12.22 3.62
CA ASN A 33 11.54 -11.36 2.45
C ASN A 33 11.65 -12.16 1.13
N LYS A 34 12.40 -13.27 1.11
CA LYS A 34 12.46 -14.18 -0.04
C LYS A 34 11.11 -14.87 -0.29
N LYS A 35 10.38 -15.27 0.77
CA LYS A 35 9.05 -15.91 0.67
C LYS A 35 7.95 -14.99 0.11
N LEU A 36 8.18 -13.69 0.09
CA LEU A 36 7.27 -12.72 -0.54
C LEU A 36 7.42 -12.68 -2.07
N ILE A 37 8.56 -13.11 -2.61
CA ILE A 37 8.78 -13.20 -4.06
C ILE A 37 8.32 -14.59 -4.51
N THR A 38 7.12 -14.66 -5.04
CA THR A 38 6.52 -15.94 -5.50
C THR A 38 6.81 -16.22 -6.97
N PHE A 39 7.07 -15.17 -7.75
CA PHE A 39 7.40 -15.23 -9.18
C PHE A 39 8.06 -13.91 -9.61
N THR A 40 8.64 -13.90 -10.80
CA THR A 40 9.20 -12.70 -11.43
C THR A 40 8.35 -12.36 -12.66
N PRO A 41 7.57 -11.26 -12.64
CA PRO A 41 6.76 -10.89 -13.78
C PRO A 41 7.61 -10.45 -14.97
N GLU A 42 7.26 -10.91 -16.16
CA GLU A 42 7.91 -10.48 -17.40
C GLU A 42 7.21 -9.27 -18.02
N ARG A 43 5.88 -9.18 -17.87
CA ARG A 43 5.05 -8.14 -18.45
C ARG A 43 3.83 -7.83 -17.61
N ILE A 44 3.22 -6.69 -17.91
CA ILE A 44 1.94 -6.26 -17.33
C ILE A 44 0.83 -6.61 -18.30
N PHE A 45 -0.27 -7.15 -17.79
CA PHE A 45 -1.45 -7.52 -18.56
C PHE A 45 -2.57 -6.48 -18.45
N TYR A 46 -2.59 -5.70 -17.38
CA TYR A 46 -3.57 -4.65 -17.15
C TYR A 46 -2.89 -3.36 -16.71
N ASN A 47 -3.28 -2.25 -17.33
CA ASN A 47 -2.80 -0.92 -17.00
C ASN A 47 -3.99 -0.05 -16.57
N PRO A 48 -4.13 0.29 -15.27
CA PRO A 48 -5.23 1.10 -14.81
C PRO A 48 -5.14 2.55 -15.30
N SER A 49 -6.29 3.20 -15.46
CA SER A 49 -6.34 4.61 -15.83
C SER A 49 -5.77 5.51 -14.74
N THR A 50 -4.93 6.47 -15.13
CA THR A 50 -4.36 7.48 -14.23
C THR A 50 -5.40 8.46 -13.71
N TYR A 51 -6.47 8.70 -14.48
CA TYR A 51 -7.53 9.64 -14.11
C TYR A 51 -8.18 9.30 -12.77
N LEU A 52 -8.49 8.03 -12.55
CA LEU A 52 -9.14 7.59 -11.31
C LEU A 52 -8.23 7.70 -10.10
N SER A 53 -6.93 7.44 -10.26
CA SER A 53 -5.97 7.55 -9.16
C SER A 53 -5.76 9.00 -8.70
N SER A 54 -5.95 9.97 -9.60
CA SER A 54 -5.85 11.39 -9.25
C SER A 54 -6.93 11.82 -8.26
N SER A 55 -8.11 11.20 -8.31
CA SER A 55 -9.19 11.47 -7.35
C SER A 55 -8.84 11.07 -5.92
N LEU A 56 -7.92 10.13 -5.72
CA LEU A 56 -7.47 9.73 -4.38
C LEU A 56 -6.66 10.82 -3.69
N SER A 57 -5.92 11.63 -4.44
CA SER A 57 -5.10 12.72 -3.93
C SER A 57 -5.85 14.07 -3.90
N ALA A 58 -6.86 14.25 -4.76
CA ALA A 58 -7.53 15.55 -4.95
C ALA A 58 -8.17 16.15 -3.69
N PHE A 59 -8.48 15.34 -2.68
CA PHE A 59 -9.10 15.77 -1.42
C PHE A 59 -8.16 15.67 -0.20
N ARG A 60 -6.90 15.33 -0.42
CA ARG A 60 -5.86 15.41 0.59
C ARG A 60 -4.95 16.56 0.21
N ASN A 61 -4.62 17.44 1.16
CA ASN A 61 -3.58 18.47 1.01
C ASN A 61 -2.18 17.83 0.99
N ASP A 62 -2.04 16.68 0.34
CA ASP A 62 -0.85 15.84 0.28
C ASP A 62 0.10 16.35 -0.81
N PHE A 63 0.22 17.69 -0.93
CA PHE A 63 1.11 18.29 -1.88
C PHE A 63 2.56 18.16 -1.39
N TYR A 64 3.21 17.08 -1.79
CA TYR A 64 4.65 16.99 -1.64
C TYR A 64 5.30 17.78 -2.78
N LYS A 65 5.83 18.95 -2.48
CA LYS A 65 6.73 19.64 -3.40
C LYS A 65 7.99 18.79 -3.50
N ILE A 66 8.12 18.03 -4.59
CA ILE A 66 9.38 17.44 -4.98
C ILE A 66 10.22 18.63 -5.46
N THR A 67 10.97 19.19 -4.54
CA THR A 67 12.01 20.16 -4.85
C THR A 67 13.16 19.39 -5.51
N ASP A 68 14.11 20.10 -6.14
CA ASP A 68 15.33 19.57 -6.77
C ASP A 68 16.28 18.82 -5.78
N THR A 69 15.72 18.29 -4.70
CA THR A 69 16.42 17.52 -3.68
C THR A 69 16.83 16.19 -4.27
N ALA A 70 18.09 15.83 -4.13
CA ALA A 70 18.59 14.52 -4.57
C ALA A 70 17.72 13.40 -3.97
N PRO A 71 17.25 12.42 -4.78
CA PRO A 71 16.34 11.35 -4.32
C PRO A 71 16.79 10.62 -3.07
N GLU A 72 18.11 10.50 -2.88
CA GLU A 72 18.71 9.85 -1.71
C GLU A 72 18.52 10.64 -0.42
N LEU A 73 18.49 11.98 -0.49
CA LEU A 73 18.26 12.84 0.67
C LEU A 73 16.81 12.82 1.12
N LEU A 74 15.89 12.58 0.20
CA LEU A 74 14.45 12.52 0.47
C LEU A 74 14.13 11.46 1.56
N TRP A 75 14.80 10.31 1.50
CA TRP A 75 14.59 9.21 2.44
C TRP A 75 15.37 9.34 3.75
N LYS A 76 16.39 10.18 3.78
CA LYS A 76 17.20 10.46 4.98
C LYS A 76 16.59 11.55 5.85
N THR A 77 15.67 12.34 5.32
CA THR A 77 15.04 13.44 6.04
C THR A 77 14.14 12.87 7.15
N LYS A 78 14.41 13.27 8.40
CA LYS A 78 13.58 12.87 9.54
C LYS A 78 12.25 13.61 9.51
N ILE A 79 11.21 12.97 9.01
CA ILE A 79 9.86 13.48 9.05
C ILE A 79 9.26 13.14 10.41
N LYS A 80 8.93 14.16 11.21
CA LYS A 80 8.37 13.98 12.56
C LYS A 80 6.86 13.70 12.53
N ASN A 81 6.18 14.25 11.54
CA ASN A 81 4.75 14.07 11.39
C ASN A 81 4.47 12.73 10.70
N LYS A 82 3.72 11.86 11.40
CA LYS A 82 3.34 10.53 10.89
C LYS A 82 2.57 10.63 9.57
N GLN A 83 1.64 11.57 9.45
CA GLN A 83 0.83 11.74 8.24
C GLN A 83 1.69 12.17 7.03
N GLU A 84 2.63 13.09 7.23
CA GLU A 84 3.57 13.50 6.17
C GLU A 84 4.45 12.33 5.74
N PHE A 85 4.91 11.51 6.70
CA PHE A 85 5.69 10.30 6.41
C PHE A 85 4.87 9.30 5.57
N GLU A 86 3.65 8.99 5.98
CA GLU A 86 2.75 8.10 5.25
C GLU A 86 2.43 8.66 3.86
N ASN A 87 2.18 9.94 3.74
CA ASN A 87 1.92 10.61 2.46
C ASN A 87 3.11 10.49 1.51
N LEU A 88 4.33 10.76 1.99
CA LEU A 88 5.55 10.59 1.21
C LEU A 88 5.68 9.16 0.68
N HIS A 89 5.57 8.17 1.58
CA HIS A 89 5.76 6.76 1.25
C HIS A 89 4.58 6.10 0.53
N SER A 90 3.40 6.73 0.48
CA SER A 90 2.23 6.28 -0.28
C SER A 90 2.33 6.53 -1.79
N PHE A 91 3.15 7.50 -2.21
CA PHE A 91 3.31 7.92 -3.59
C PHE A 91 2.03 8.42 -4.30
N LEU A 92 0.94 8.69 -3.58
CA LEU A 92 -0.28 9.22 -4.19
C LEU A 92 -0.06 10.59 -4.85
N TRP A 93 0.96 11.33 -4.43
CA TRP A 93 1.39 12.59 -5.03
C TRP A 93 1.88 12.46 -6.49
N LEU A 94 2.20 11.24 -6.98
CA LEU A 94 2.56 11.02 -8.38
C LEU A 94 1.49 11.50 -9.36
N SER A 95 0.23 11.43 -8.97
CA SER A 95 -0.89 11.89 -9.81
C SER A 95 -0.91 13.40 -10.06
N GLN A 96 -0.16 14.17 -9.27
CA GLN A 96 -0.09 15.64 -9.34
C GLN A 96 1.13 16.14 -10.13
N LEU A 97 2.02 15.23 -10.57
CA LEU A 97 3.22 15.60 -11.29
C LEU A 97 2.94 15.91 -12.77
N ASP A 98 3.74 16.82 -13.32
CA ASP A 98 3.78 17.05 -14.76
C ASP A 98 4.29 15.80 -15.48
N ARG A 99 3.42 15.22 -16.33
CA ARG A 99 3.67 13.99 -17.08
C ARG A 99 4.84 14.09 -18.06
N LYS A 100 5.11 15.29 -18.58
CA LYS A 100 6.18 15.48 -19.56
C LYS A 100 7.56 15.61 -18.90
N ASN A 101 7.64 16.42 -17.86
CA ASN A 101 8.92 16.84 -17.29
C ASN A 101 9.37 15.98 -16.10
N SER A 102 8.46 15.22 -15.47
CA SER A 102 8.77 14.52 -14.21
C SER A 102 9.18 13.04 -14.37
N LYS A 103 9.25 12.47 -15.58
CA LYS A 103 9.53 11.05 -15.81
C LYS A 103 10.87 10.59 -15.21
N ILE A 104 11.94 11.35 -15.47
CA ILE A 104 13.29 10.98 -15.04
C ILE A 104 13.40 11.06 -13.51
N ILE A 105 12.94 12.17 -12.93
CA ILE A 105 13.00 12.37 -11.46
C ILE A 105 12.15 11.34 -10.73
N THR A 106 10.96 11.02 -11.24
CA THR A 106 10.08 10.00 -10.68
C THR A 106 10.74 8.62 -10.64
N LYS A 107 11.37 8.20 -11.75
CA LYS A 107 12.09 6.92 -11.80
C LYS A 107 13.26 6.87 -10.82
N ASN A 108 14.02 7.96 -10.73
CA ASN A 108 15.14 8.03 -9.77
C ASN A 108 14.66 7.96 -8.33
N ILE A 109 13.57 8.63 -7.99
CA ILE A 109 12.97 8.58 -6.65
C ILE A 109 12.48 7.16 -6.34
N ILE A 110 11.78 6.51 -7.26
CA ILE A 110 11.29 5.13 -7.06
C ILE A 110 12.46 4.15 -6.98
N LYS A 111 13.47 4.29 -7.84
CA LYS A 111 14.68 3.46 -7.79
C LYS A 111 15.36 3.58 -6.43
N SER A 112 15.59 4.80 -5.97
CA SER A 112 16.19 5.07 -4.66
C SER A 112 15.30 4.52 -3.52
N TRP A 113 13.96 4.64 -3.64
CA TRP A 113 13.05 4.02 -2.65
C TRP A 113 13.21 2.49 -2.61
N ILE A 114 13.24 1.84 -3.77
CA ILE A 114 13.42 0.38 -3.85
C ILE A 114 14.78 -0.02 -3.25
N GLU A 115 15.85 0.71 -3.54
CA GLU A 115 17.18 0.42 -2.99
C GLU A 115 17.24 0.50 -1.46
N ASN A 116 16.50 1.43 -0.85
CA ASN A 116 16.46 1.60 0.60
C ASN A 116 15.43 0.70 1.31
N PHE A 117 14.29 0.43 0.68
CA PHE A 117 13.11 -0.20 1.33
C PHE A 117 12.57 -1.42 0.58
N PHE A 118 13.39 -2.09 -0.22
CA PHE A 118 13.00 -3.34 -0.90
C PHE A 118 12.60 -4.45 0.06
N ASN A 119 13.26 -4.52 1.21
CA ASN A 119 12.91 -5.43 2.27
C ASN A 119 11.96 -4.79 3.28
N PHE A 120 11.22 -5.64 4.00
CA PHE A 120 10.27 -5.18 4.99
C PHE A 120 10.90 -4.23 6.00
N ASP A 121 10.29 -3.07 6.14
CA ASP A 121 10.53 -2.08 7.18
C ASP A 121 9.20 -1.71 7.85
N PRO A 122 9.11 -1.72 9.20
CA PRO A 122 7.84 -1.56 9.91
C PRO A 122 7.10 -0.25 9.64
N GLN A 123 7.83 0.81 9.32
CA GLN A 123 7.26 2.14 9.10
C GLN A 123 6.82 2.32 7.64
N THR A 124 7.72 2.03 6.70
CA THR A 124 7.46 2.23 5.26
C THR A 124 6.54 1.17 4.67
N TRP A 125 6.45 -0.02 5.30
CA TRP A 125 5.58 -1.13 4.90
C TRP A 125 4.31 -1.22 5.75
N GLU A 126 3.89 -0.11 6.39
CA GLU A 126 2.56 -0.04 6.97
C GLU A 126 1.53 -0.41 5.89
N MET A 127 0.49 -1.19 6.28
CA MET A 127 -0.40 -1.89 5.34
C MET A 127 -1.12 -0.93 4.37
N GLU A 128 -1.70 0.14 4.91
CA GLU A 128 -2.46 1.10 4.11
C GLU A 128 -1.55 1.94 3.22
N THR A 129 -0.41 2.39 3.75
CA THR A 129 0.63 3.11 3.00
C THR A 129 1.17 2.26 1.86
N THR A 130 1.41 0.96 2.12
CA THR A 130 1.85 0.00 1.10
C THR A 130 0.81 -0.20 0.02
N ALA A 131 -0.47 -0.34 0.40
CA ALA A 131 -1.57 -0.50 -0.55
C ALA A 131 -1.73 0.72 -1.45
N ARG A 132 -1.69 1.92 -0.89
CA ARG A 132 -1.72 3.18 -1.64
C ARG A 132 -0.55 3.31 -2.60
N ARG A 133 0.66 2.91 -2.19
CA ARG A 133 1.85 2.90 -3.04
C ARG A 133 1.71 1.96 -4.23
N ILE A 134 1.21 0.74 -4.02
CA ILE A 134 0.93 -0.19 -5.12
C ILE A 134 -0.01 0.46 -6.13
N ILE A 135 -1.12 1.05 -5.67
CA ILE A 135 -2.09 1.72 -6.54
C ILE A 135 -1.44 2.91 -7.26
N ALA A 136 -0.71 3.75 -6.53
CA ALA A 136 -0.06 4.93 -7.10
C ALA A 136 0.99 4.58 -8.17
N TRP A 137 1.86 3.61 -7.91
CA TRP A 137 2.87 3.19 -8.87
C TRP A 137 2.24 2.57 -10.11
N SER A 138 1.23 1.74 -9.93
CA SER A 138 0.55 1.02 -11.02
C SER A 138 -0.29 1.95 -11.89
N SER A 139 -0.97 2.92 -11.29
CA SER A 139 -1.78 3.88 -12.04
C SER A 139 -0.97 4.98 -12.75
N ASN A 140 0.35 5.00 -12.60
CA ASN A 140 1.22 6.01 -13.19
C ASN A 140 2.37 5.38 -13.99
N PHE A 141 2.12 4.30 -14.75
CA PHE A 141 3.16 3.60 -15.51
C PHE A 141 3.84 4.46 -16.57
N ASP A 142 3.16 5.47 -17.10
CA ASP A 142 3.73 6.48 -17.98
C ASP A 142 4.87 7.28 -17.34
N LEU A 143 4.76 7.55 -16.02
CA LEU A 143 5.82 8.19 -15.23
C LEU A 143 6.84 7.20 -14.70
N THR A 144 6.39 6.00 -14.32
CA THR A 144 7.20 5.06 -13.54
C THR A 144 7.97 4.06 -14.38
N LEU A 145 7.45 3.65 -15.55
CA LEU A 145 8.01 2.54 -16.35
C LEU A 145 8.33 2.88 -17.80
N GLU A 146 7.68 3.88 -18.38
CA GLU A 146 7.85 4.18 -19.82
C GLU A 146 9.32 4.44 -20.15
N ASN A 147 9.83 3.80 -21.21
CA ASN A 147 11.23 3.91 -21.66
C ASN A 147 12.27 3.61 -20.56
N SER A 148 11.97 2.67 -19.66
CA SER A 148 12.90 2.27 -18.60
C SER A 148 13.74 1.07 -19.00
N GLU A 149 14.95 0.98 -18.42
CA GLU A 149 15.86 -0.15 -18.59
C GLU A 149 15.25 -1.45 -18.02
N LYS A 150 15.64 -2.58 -18.60
CA LYS A 150 15.15 -3.90 -18.20
C LYS A 150 15.41 -4.18 -16.72
N THR A 151 16.60 -3.88 -16.24
CA THR A 151 17.02 -4.08 -14.83
C THR A 151 16.16 -3.30 -13.83
N TYR A 152 15.78 -2.07 -14.19
CA TYR A 152 14.86 -1.28 -13.35
C TYR A 152 13.46 -1.87 -13.36
N LYS A 153 12.92 -2.25 -14.55
CA LYS A 153 11.60 -2.87 -14.67
C LYS A 153 11.47 -4.15 -13.82
N GLU A 154 12.49 -5.01 -13.88
CA GLU A 154 12.52 -6.24 -13.07
C GLU A 154 12.45 -5.94 -11.57
N LYS A 155 13.29 -5.04 -11.08
CA LYS A 155 13.27 -4.63 -9.66
C LYS A 155 11.95 -4.00 -9.24
N PHE A 156 11.37 -3.15 -10.11
CA PHE A 156 10.10 -2.51 -9.88
C PHE A 156 8.96 -3.55 -9.77
N PHE A 157 8.89 -4.50 -10.69
CA PHE A 157 7.89 -5.56 -10.66
C PHE A 157 8.06 -6.48 -9.45
N LEU A 158 9.28 -6.88 -9.13
CA LEU A 158 9.56 -7.66 -7.92
C LEU A 158 9.13 -6.91 -6.65
N SER A 159 9.34 -5.59 -6.60
CA SER A 159 8.88 -4.77 -5.48
C SER A 159 7.37 -4.76 -5.36
N LEU A 160 6.62 -4.64 -6.47
CA LEU A 160 5.16 -4.73 -6.47
C LEU A 160 4.66 -6.12 -6.02
N VAL A 161 5.28 -7.20 -6.52
CA VAL A 161 4.94 -8.58 -6.11
C VAL A 161 5.17 -8.77 -4.61
N LYS A 162 6.32 -8.34 -4.09
CA LYS A 162 6.62 -8.44 -2.65
C LYS A 162 5.60 -7.71 -1.81
N GLN A 163 5.29 -6.47 -2.16
CA GLN A 163 4.37 -5.62 -1.42
C GLN A 163 2.94 -6.17 -1.45
N SER A 164 2.45 -6.62 -2.61
CA SER A 164 1.12 -7.23 -2.72
C SER A 164 1.01 -8.53 -1.94
N ASN A 165 2.02 -9.38 -1.98
CA ASN A 165 2.06 -10.62 -1.19
C ASN A 165 2.18 -10.35 0.33
N PHE A 166 2.86 -9.27 0.73
CA PHE A 166 2.87 -8.82 2.12
C PHE A 166 1.45 -8.46 2.59
N ILE A 167 0.73 -7.65 1.80
CA ILE A 167 -0.66 -7.29 2.11
C ILE A 167 -1.53 -8.54 2.19
N LEU A 168 -1.48 -9.41 1.17
CA LEU A 168 -2.29 -10.63 1.12
C LEU A 168 -2.12 -11.49 2.38
N LYS A 169 -0.87 -11.71 2.80
CA LYS A 169 -0.57 -12.55 3.97
C LYS A 169 -1.01 -11.93 5.30
N ASN A 170 -1.09 -10.61 5.36
CA ASN A 170 -1.41 -9.88 6.59
C ASN A 170 -2.82 -9.27 6.61
N LEU A 171 -3.60 -9.41 5.53
CA LEU A 171 -4.93 -8.78 5.39
C LEU A 171 -5.88 -9.09 6.54
N LYS A 172 -5.85 -10.32 7.05
CA LYS A 172 -6.70 -10.76 8.17
C LYS A 172 -6.39 -10.06 9.49
N SER A 173 -5.20 -9.51 9.66
CA SER A 173 -4.81 -8.81 10.88
C SER A 173 -5.40 -7.39 10.99
N LEU A 174 -5.90 -6.84 9.89
CA LEU A 174 -6.55 -5.54 9.89
C LEU A 174 -7.94 -5.63 10.53
N VAL A 175 -8.25 -4.66 11.37
CA VAL A 175 -9.56 -4.51 12.01
C VAL A 175 -10.35 -3.36 11.37
N TYR A 176 -9.68 -2.25 11.06
CA TYR A 176 -10.30 -1.04 10.53
C TYR A 176 -10.78 -1.25 9.08
N ILE A 177 -12.08 -1.03 8.84
CA ILE A 177 -12.76 -1.37 7.59
C ILE A 177 -12.19 -0.60 6.39
N PRO A 178 -12.01 0.73 6.43
CA PRO A 178 -11.42 1.47 5.33
C PRO A 178 -10.03 0.95 4.93
N SER A 179 -9.16 0.65 5.89
CA SER A 179 -7.85 0.07 5.61
C SER A 179 -7.94 -1.30 4.92
N LYS A 180 -8.91 -2.14 5.31
CA LYS A 180 -9.16 -3.42 4.61
C LYS A 180 -9.58 -3.21 3.16
N ILE A 181 -10.49 -2.26 2.90
CA ILE A 181 -10.96 -1.96 1.54
C ILE A 181 -9.79 -1.45 0.69
N ILE A 182 -8.98 -0.53 1.21
CA ILE A 182 -7.79 -0.03 0.52
C ILE A 182 -6.83 -1.17 0.18
N CYS A 183 -6.57 -2.07 1.14
CA CYS A 183 -5.70 -3.23 0.93
C CYS A 183 -6.29 -4.23 -0.07
N CYS A 184 -7.60 -4.50 -0.02
CA CYS A 184 -8.28 -5.35 -1.00
C CYS A 184 -8.16 -4.76 -2.41
N SER A 185 -8.35 -3.44 -2.57
CA SER A 185 -8.20 -2.76 -3.86
C SER A 185 -6.79 -2.94 -4.44
N ALA A 186 -5.76 -2.80 -3.62
CA ALA A 186 -4.37 -2.98 -4.06
C ALA A 186 -4.05 -4.41 -4.50
N ILE A 187 -4.54 -5.44 -3.77
CA ILE A 187 -4.31 -6.85 -4.17
C ILE A 187 -5.16 -7.26 -5.37
N ILE A 188 -6.36 -6.71 -5.54
CA ILE A 188 -7.19 -6.89 -6.75
C ILE A 188 -6.43 -6.35 -7.95
N LEU A 189 -5.96 -5.10 -7.89
CA LEU A 189 -5.18 -4.48 -8.96
C LEU A 189 -3.93 -5.30 -9.29
N SER A 190 -3.18 -5.74 -8.27
CA SER A 190 -2.00 -6.58 -8.47
C SER A 190 -2.33 -7.90 -9.17
N GLY A 191 -3.48 -8.52 -8.85
CA GLY A 191 -3.95 -9.74 -9.48
C GLY A 191 -4.40 -9.55 -10.94
N MET A 192 -4.87 -8.35 -11.29
CA MET A 192 -5.19 -7.99 -12.68
C MET A 192 -3.93 -7.69 -13.50
N MET A 193 -2.95 -7.05 -12.88
CA MET A 193 -1.70 -6.68 -13.54
C MET A 193 -0.82 -7.88 -13.90
N PHE A 194 -0.77 -8.88 -13.02
CA PHE A 194 0.09 -10.05 -13.17
C PHE A 194 -0.75 -11.32 -13.15
N ARG A 195 -0.74 -12.09 -14.24
CA ARG A 195 -1.52 -13.35 -14.33
C ARG A 195 -1.17 -14.35 -13.24
N GLU A 196 0.09 -14.38 -12.84
CA GLU A 196 0.59 -15.26 -11.78
C GLU A 196 0.01 -14.89 -10.40
N ASN A 197 -0.55 -13.69 -10.26
CA ASN A 197 -1.20 -13.18 -9.05
C ASN A 197 -2.73 -13.40 -9.02
N GLU A 198 -3.28 -14.31 -9.80
CA GLU A 198 -4.73 -14.59 -9.80
C GLU A 198 -5.29 -14.88 -8.40
N VAL A 199 -4.49 -15.47 -7.53
CA VAL A 199 -4.86 -15.71 -6.12
C VAL A 199 -5.13 -14.39 -5.39
N ASN A 200 -4.36 -13.33 -5.69
CA ASN A 200 -4.54 -12.01 -5.12
C ASN A 200 -5.90 -11.42 -5.56
N PHE A 201 -6.22 -11.51 -6.85
CA PHE A 201 -7.49 -11.07 -7.39
C PHE A 201 -8.68 -11.78 -6.71
N LYS A 202 -8.69 -13.11 -6.73
CA LYS A 202 -9.76 -13.91 -6.13
C LYS A 202 -9.92 -13.66 -4.63
N THR A 203 -8.81 -13.53 -3.92
CA THR A 203 -8.85 -13.26 -2.47
C THR A 203 -9.33 -11.85 -2.19
N GLY A 204 -8.86 -10.86 -2.96
CA GLY A 204 -9.29 -9.48 -2.80
C GLY A 204 -10.79 -9.30 -3.00
N ILE A 205 -11.35 -9.85 -4.08
CA ILE A 205 -12.80 -9.82 -4.36
C ILE A 205 -13.57 -10.50 -3.23
N ARG A 206 -13.19 -11.72 -2.85
CA ARG A 206 -13.88 -12.47 -1.78
C ARG A 206 -13.90 -11.73 -0.44
N GLU A 207 -12.79 -11.13 -0.05
CA GLU A 207 -12.71 -10.38 1.21
C GLU A 207 -13.49 -9.05 1.11
N LEU A 208 -13.48 -8.40 -0.06
CA LEU A 208 -14.27 -7.18 -0.30
C LEU A 208 -15.78 -7.48 -0.21
N GLU A 209 -16.25 -8.55 -0.83
CA GLU A 209 -17.64 -9.00 -0.72
C GLU A 209 -18.06 -9.28 0.73
N LYS A 210 -17.20 -9.94 1.52
CA LYS A 210 -17.46 -10.16 2.94
C LYS A 210 -17.59 -8.85 3.71
N ILE A 211 -16.71 -7.88 3.43
CA ILE A 211 -16.76 -6.56 4.07
C ILE A 211 -18.08 -5.86 3.72
N ILE A 212 -18.46 -5.84 2.45
CA ILE A 212 -19.70 -5.21 2.01
C ILE A 212 -20.89 -5.84 2.74
N LYS A 213 -21.02 -7.17 2.73
CA LYS A 213 -22.12 -7.89 3.37
C LYS A 213 -22.18 -7.72 4.89
N SER A 214 -21.04 -7.64 5.57
CA SER A 214 -20.98 -7.61 7.04
C SER A 214 -20.99 -6.21 7.64
N CYS A 215 -20.40 -5.24 6.95
CA CYS A 215 -20.11 -3.92 7.48
C CYS A 215 -21.00 -2.79 6.93
N PHE A 216 -21.75 -3.07 5.86
CA PHE A 216 -22.72 -2.13 5.29
C PHE A 216 -24.16 -2.59 5.57
N ASP A 217 -25.07 -1.64 5.66
CA ASP A 217 -26.51 -1.92 5.78
C ASP A 217 -27.18 -2.04 4.40
N GLU A 218 -28.48 -2.27 4.39
CA GLU A 218 -29.29 -2.44 3.17
C GLU A 218 -29.31 -1.19 2.27
N ASN A 219 -29.08 -0.01 2.85
CA ASN A 219 -29.01 1.26 2.13
C ASN A 219 -27.59 1.61 1.65
N GLY A 220 -26.60 0.71 1.88
CA GLY A 220 -25.22 0.90 1.48
C GLY A 220 -24.40 1.82 2.41
N PHE A 221 -24.89 2.11 3.61
CA PHE A 221 -24.14 2.86 4.60
C PHE A 221 -23.32 1.94 5.52
N PRO A 222 -22.09 2.33 5.89
CA PRO A 222 -21.34 1.62 6.93
C PRO A 222 -22.15 1.58 8.23
N LYS A 223 -22.18 0.44 8.88
CA LYS A 223 -22.86 0.27 10.18
C LYS A 223 -22.26 1.15 11.29
N SER A 224 -21.01 1.58 11.14
CA SER A 224 -20.36 2.57 12.01
C SER A 224 -20.99 3.95 11.99
N ARG A 225 -21.76 4.28 10.93
CA ARG A 225 -22.35 5.61 10.68
C ARG A 225 -21.31 6.75 10.63
N ASN A 226 -20.04 6.45 10.42
CA ASN A 226 -18.98 7.44 10.31
C ASN A 226 -18.89 7.97 8.86
N PRO A 227 -19.17 9.26 8.59
CA PRO A 227 -19.12 9.83 7.23
C PRO A 227 -17.73 9.78 6.60
N GLU A 228 -16.66 9.89 7.39
CA GLU A 228 -15.29 9.79 6.89
C GLU A 228 -15.00 8.39 6.34
N GLU A 229 -15.45 7.33 7.04
CA GLU A 229 -15.35 5.96 6.56
C GLU A 229 -16.11 5.75 5.26
N VAL A 230 -17.33 6.29 5.16
CA VAL A 230 -18.14 6.26 3.91
C VAL A 230 -17.33 6.81 2.75
N PHE A 231 -16.77 8.00 2.95
CA PHE A 231 -16.05 8.71 1.90
C PHE A 231 -14.80 7.95 1.41
N ILE A 232 -14.01 7.41 2.34
CA ILE A 232 -12.85 6.59 2.01
C ILE A 232 -13.30 5.31 1.27
N CYS A 233 -14.30 4.62 1.80
CA CYS A 233 -14.79 3.37 1.21
C CYS A 233 -15.28 3.58 -0.23
N ILE A 234 -16.11 4.59 -0.47
CA ILE A 234 -16.66 4.89 -1.79
C ILE A 234 -15.55 5.12 -2.82
N LYS A 235 -14.51 5.90 -2.48
CA LYS A 235 -13.38 6.15 -3.39
C LYS A 235 -12.75 4.86 -3.90
N TYR A 236 -12.42 3.95 -3.01
CA TYR A 236 -11.74 2.71 -3.37
C TYR A 236 -12.68 1.67 -4.00
N LEU A 237 -13.97 1.66 -3.62
CA LEU A 237 -14.98 0.81 -4.27
C LEU A 237 -15.23 1.25 -5.72
N ILE A 238 -15.29 2.57 -5.98
CA ILE A 238 -15.38 3.09 -7.35
C ILE A 238 -14.16 2.68 -8.17
N LEU A 239 -12.94 2.80 -7.62
CA LEU A 239 -11.74 2.34 -8.31
C LEU A 239 -11.81 0.87 -8.71
N VAL A 240 -12.20 -0.01 -7.79
CA VAL A 240 -12.31 -1.45 -8.05
C VAL A 240 -13.39 -1.76 -9.08
N ARG A 241 -14.48 -1.00 -9.08
CA ARG A 241 -15.56 -1.16 -10.08
C ARG A 241 -15.12 -0.77 -11.49
N GLU A 242 -14.30 0.26 -11.61
CA GLU A 242 -13.86 0.79 -12.90
C GLU A 242 -12.67 0.02 -13.49
N TRP A 243 -11.95 -0.75 -12.68
CA TRP A 243 -10.91 -1.66 -13.15
C TRP A 243 -11.51 -2.92 -13.74
#